data_3f5211744ad9e5ef55bf144813167360
#
_entry.id   3f5211744ad9e5ef55bf144813167360
#
_cell.length_a   1.000
_cell.length_b   1.000
_cell.length_c   1.000
_cell.angle_alpha   90.00
_cell.angle_beta   90.00
_cell.angle_gamma   90.00
#
_symmetry.space_group_name_H-M   'P 1'
#
loop_
_entity.id
_entity.type
_entity.pdbx_description
1 polymer ?
#
loop_
_entity_poly.entity_id
_entity_poly.type
_entity_poly.pdbx_seq_one_letter_code
_entity_poly.pdbx_strand_id
1 'polypeptide(L)'
;MSGTTIDRGGANDDEITYAALVKAFKEGAVALVDVREPHEFEAGHVDGSELLPLSVFDPERLPRDKPIVLICRSGNRSMTALVRARAAGFKDIWHYKGGVLGWAREGGELA
;
A
#
# COMPACT_ATOMS: atom_id res chain seq x y z
N MET A 1 20.48 0.85 -14.44
CA MET A 1 19.10 0.79 -14.96
C MET A 1 18.13 1.32 -13.92
N SER A 2 17.30 2.20 -14.32
CA SER A 2 16.29 2.71 -13.41
C SER A 2 15.38 1.57 -12.94
N GLY A 3 14.72 1.79 -11.84
CA GLY A 3 13.83 0.81 -11.26
C GLY A 3 12.68 0.43 -12.18
N THR A 4 11.96 -0.57 -11.76
CA THR A 4 10.82 -1.07 -12.50
C THR A 4 9.69 -0.06 -12.45
N THR A 5 9.12 0.24 -13.60
CA THR A 5 7.90 1.03 -13.66
C THR A 5 6.71 0.09 -13.60
N ILE A 6 5.82 0.29 -12.66
CA ILE A 6 4.58 -0.48 -12.60
C ILE A 6 3.45 0.34 -13.19
N ASP A 7 2.47 -0.36 -13.75
CA ASP A 7 1.25 0.25 -14.23
C ASP A 7 0.37 0.57 -13.02
N ARG A 8 0.02 1.85 -12.84
CA ARG A 8 -0.82 2.28 -11.73
C ARG A 8 -2.26 2.57 -12.15
N GLY A 9 -2.62 2.16 -13.37
CA GLY A 9 -3.99 2.27 -13.85
C GLY A 9 -4.43 3.67 -14.24
N GLY A 10 -3.46 4.55 -14.55
CA GLY A 10 -3.77 5.92 -14.90
C GLY A 10 -4.08 6.81 -13.72
N ALA A 11 -3.80 6.36 -12.50
CA ALA A 11 -3.99 7.15 -11.29
C ALA A 11 -3.00 8.31 -11.24
N ASN A 12 -3.27 9.29 -10.36
CA ASN A 12 -2.36 10.42 -10.17
C ASN A 12 -1.04 9.96 -9.52
N ASP A 13 -0.13 10.91 -9.26
CA ASP A 13 1.22 10.58 -8.81
C ASP A 13 1.29 9.91 -7.43
N ASP A 14 0.21 9.95 -6.67
CA ASP A 14 0.16 9.39 -5.31
C ASP A 14 -0.53 8.04 -5.24
N GLU A 15 -1.25 7.65 -6.27
CA GLU A 15 -2.24 6.57 -6.17
C GLU A 15 -2.01 5.43 -7.16
N ILE A 16 -2.62 4.31 -6.86
CA ILE A 16 -2.76 3.17 -7.76
C ILE A 16 -4.23 2.76 -7.76
N THR A 17 -4.76 2.37 -8.93
CA THR A 17 -6.15 1.91 -9.01
C THR A 17 -6.28 0.50 -8.45
N TYR A 18 -7.52 0.10 -8.13
CA TYR A 18 -7.79 -1.25 -7.64
C TYR A 18 -7.30 -2.31 -8.62
N ALA A 19 -7.68 -2.19 -9.89
CA ALA A 19 -7.30 -3.20 -10.90
C ALA A 19 -5.79 -3.33 -11.05
N ALA A 20 -5.09 -2.19 -11.06
CA ALA A 20 -3.63 -2.20 -11.17
C ALA A 20 -2.97 -2.80 -9.93
N LEU A 21 -3.51 -2.52 -8.75
CA LEU A 21 -3.00 -3.08 -7.50
C LEU A 21 -3.18 -4.61 -7.48
N VAL A 22 -4.37 -5.09 -7.82
CA VAL A 22 -4.63 -6.54 -7.84
C VAL A 22 -3.63 -7.23 -8.76
N LYS A 23 -3.44 -6.69 -9.96
CA LYS A 23 -2.51 -7.28 -10.93
C LYS A 23 -1.08 -7.28 -10.41
N ALA A 24 -0.60 -6.13 -9.95
CA ALA A 24 0.78 -6.01 -9.47
C ALA A 24 1.04 -6.89 -8.25
N PHE A 25 0.07 -6.95 -7.33
CA PHE A 25 0.23 -7.74 -6.12
C PHE A 25 0.24 -9.24 -6.41
N LYS A 26 -0.65 -9.69 -7.30
CA LYS A 26 -0.66 -11.09 -7.72
C LYS A 26 0.63 -11.52 -8.40
N GLU A 27 1.23 -10.60 -9.15
CA GLU A 27 2.48 -10.88 -9.86
C GLU A 27 3.70 -10.78 -8.95
N GLY A 28 3.52 -10.40 -7.70
CA GLY A 28 4.64 -10.18 -6.80
C GLY A 28 5.48 -8.96 -7.14
N ALA A 29 4.90 -8.01 -7.90
CA ALA A 29 5.62 -6.85 -8.39
C ALA A 29 5.67 -5.71 -7.37
N VAL A 30 4.81 -5.75 -6.34
CA VAL A 30 4.78 -4.73 -5.28
C VAL A 30 4.66 -5.39 -3.92
N ALA A 31 5.15 -4.69 -2.90
CA ALA A 31 4.87 -5.02 -1.51
C ALA A 31 3.66 -4.20 -1.08
N LEU A 32 2.69 -4.83 -0.43
CA LEU A 32 1.51 -4.13 0.09
C LEU A 32 1.69 -3.98 1.60
N VAL A 33 1.73 -2.74 2.08
CA VAL A 33 2.00 -2.44 3.48
C VAL A 33 0.76 -1.78 4.09
N ASP A 34 0.19 -2.44 5.10
CA ASP A 34 -1.00 -1.98 5.80
C ASP A 34 -0.56 -1.14 7.00
N VAL A 35 -0.97 0.13 7.02
CA VAL A 35 -0.56 1.07 8.07
C VAL A 35 -1.64 1.28 9.13
N ARG A 36 -2.65 0.39 9.17
CA ARG A 36 -3.66 0.40 10.23
C ARG A 36 -3.05 -0.14 11.52
N GLU A 37 -3.82 -0.07 12.60
CA GLU A 37 -3.35 -0.60 13.87
C GLU A 37 -3.53 -2.12 13.93
N PRO A 38 -2.81 -2.82 14.83
CA PRO A 38 -2.85 -4.28 14.87
C PRO A 38 -4.25 -4.87 15.04
N HIS A 39 -5.10 -4.26 15.85
CA HIS A 39 -6.46 -4.80 16.06
C HIS A 39 -7.29 -4.75 14.79
N GLU A 40 -7.07 -3.74 13.95
CA GLU A 40 -7.76 -3.65 12.65
C GLU A 40 -7.25 -4.72 11.70
N PHE A 41 -5.94 -4.90 11.67
CA PHE A 41 -5.30 -5.90 10.80
C PHE A 41 -5.77 -7.31 11.16
N GLU A 42 -5.85 -7.60 12.44
CA GLU A 42 -6.30 -8.91 12.92
C GLU A 42 -7.77 -9.19 12.59
N ALA A 43 -8.58 -8.15 12.55
CA ALA A 43 -10.00 -8.30 12.23
C ALA A 43 -10.24 -8.62 10.75
N GLY A 44 -9.25 -8.40 9.91
CA GLY A 44 -9.33 -8.70 8.48
C GLY A 44 -8.34 -7.84 7.71
N HIS A 45 -7.57 -8.45 6.83
CA HIS A 45 -6.56 -7.75 6.04
C HIS A 45 -6.37 -8.45 4.71
N VAL A 46 -5.73 -7.77 3.76
CA VAL A 46 -5.41 -8.39 2.46
C VAL A 46 -4.34 -9.45 2.70
N ASP A 47 -4.62 -10.68 2.29
CA ASP A 47 -3.69 -11.79 2.48
C ASP A 47 -2.36 -11.48 1.79
N GLY A 48 -1.26 -11.62 2.53
CA GLY A 48 0.07 -11.32 2.03
C GLY A 48 0.52 -9.88 2.26
N SER A 49 -0.35 -9.01 2.80
CA SER A 49 0.06 -7.66 3.16
C SER A 49 0.87 -7.70 4.46
N GLU A 50 1.76 -6.72 4.61
CA GLU A 50 2.61 -6.60 5.80
C GLU A 50 2.09 -5.47 6.67
N LEU A 51 2.12 -5.65 7.97
CA LEU A 51 1.63 -4.63 8.90
C LEU A 51 2.77 -3.72 9.36
N LEU A 52 2.59 -2.42 9.20
CA LEU A 52 3.47 -1.41 9.78
C LEU A 52 2.60 -0.24 10.25
N PRO A 53 2.10 -0.28 11.50
CA PRO A 53 1.12 0.70 11.97
C PRO A 53 1.64 2.13 11.91
N LEU A 54 0.76 3.06 11.53
CA LEU A 54 1.13 4.47 11.45
C LEU A 54 1.59 5.00 12.80
N SER A 55 1.03 4.50 13.90
CA SER A 55 1.40 4.94 15.25
C SER A 55 2.88 4.71 15.58
N VAL A 56 3.51 3.74 14.93
CA VAL A 56 4.95 3.44 15.10
C VAL A 56 5.67 3.46 13.75
N PHE A 57 5.16 4.24 12.82
CA PHE A 57 5.67 4.23 11.45
C PHE A 57 7.11 4.73 11.40
N ASP A 58 7.96 3.89 10.86
CA ASP A 58 9.37 4.19 10.63
C ASP A 58 9.68 3.79 9.19
N PRO A 59 9.98 4.75 8.31
CA PRO A 59 10.28 4.42 6.90
C PRO A 59 11.43 3.43 6.75
N GLU A 60 12.35 3.36 7.71
CA GLU A 60 13.45 2.40 7.66
C GLU A 60 12.97 0.94 7.72
N ARG A 61 11.74 0.73 8.19
CA ARG A 61 11.16 -0.62 8.28
C ARG A 61 10.40 -1.04 7.04
N LEU A 62 10.26 -0.13 6.07
CA LEU A 62 9.61 -0.47 4.80
C LEU A 62 10.49 -1.41 3.98
N PRO A 63 9.89 -2.34 3.24
CA PRO A 63 10.67 -3.21 2.36
C PRO A 63 11.37 -2.39 1.28
N ARG A 64 12.54 -2.84 0.84
CA ARG A 64 13.32 -2.12 -0.14
C ARG A 64 13.58 -2.91 -1.42
N ASP A 65 13.03 -4.11 -1.52
CA ASP A 65 13.27 -5.00 -2.64
C ASP A 65 12.28 -4.84 -3.78
N LYS A 66 11.20 -4.08 -3.57
CA LYS A 66 10.18 -3.84 -4.61
C LYS A 66 9.50 -2.50 -4.37
N PRO A 67 8.80 -2.00 -5.40
CA PRO A 67 7.89 -0.87 -5.19
C PRO A 67 6.85 -1.19 -4.12
N ILE A 68 6.39 -0.16 -3.44
CA ILE A 68 5.52 -0.30 -2.26
C ILE A 68 4.18 0.34 -2.53
N VAL A 69 3.11 -0.33 -2.11
CA VAL A 69 1.79 0.29 -2.04
C VAL A 69 1.35 0.28 -0.59
N LEU A 70 0.97 1.44 -0.09
CA LEU A 70 0.48 1.61 1.28
C LEU A 70 -1.04 1.53 1.27
N ILE A 71 -1.62 0.92 2.30
CA ILE A 71 -3.07 0.79 2.43
C ILE A 71 -3.45 1.05 3.89
N CYS A 72 -4.59 1.70 4.09
CA CYS A 72 -5.20 1.82 5.42
C CYS A 72 -6.69 1.51 5.28
N ARG A 73 -7.54 2.03 6.15
CA ARG A 73 -8.96 1.72 6.07
C ARG A 73 -9.63 2.46 4.90
N SER A 74 -9.40 3.77 4.76
CA SER A 74 -10.11 4.61 3.80
C SER A 74 -9.24 5.71 3.17
N GLY A 75 -7.92 5.58 3.24
CA GLY A 75 -7.00 6.43 2.49
C GLY A 75 -6.31 7.55 3.26
N ASN A 76 -6.78 7.92 4.45
CA ASN A 76 -6.20 9.06 5.17
C ASN A 76 -4.83 8.75 5.78
N ARG A 77 -4.75 7.66 6.53
CA ARG A 77 -3.49 7.26 7.19
C ARG A 77 -2.43 6.84 6.18
N SER A 78 -2.85 6.17 5.10
CA SER A 78 -1.90 5.76 4.08
C SER A 78 -1.33 6.96 3.33
N MET A 79 -2.09 8.04 3.16
CA MET A 79 -1.56 9.27 2.59
C MET A 79 -0.51 9.90 3.50
N THR A 80 -0.77 9.92 4.82
CA THR A 80 0.21 10.43 5.79
C THR A 80 1.50 9.60 5.74
N ALA A 81 1.38 8.28 5.70
CA ALA A 81 2.54 7.40 5.60
C ALA A 81 3.30 7.64 4.30
N LEU A 82 2.58 7.84 3.19
CA LEU A 82 3.20 8.13 1.89
C LEU A 82 4.05 9.39 1.95
N VAL A 83 3.52 10.46 2.53
CA VAL A 83 4.26 11.72 2.68
C VAL A 83 5.54 11.50 3.48
N ARG A 84 5.43 10.79 4.60
CA ARG A 84 6.58 10.49 5.44
C ARG A 84 7.64 9.66 4.73
N ALA A 85 7.19 8.64 3.99
CA ALA A 85 8.12 7.76 3.28
C ALA A 85 8.87 8.53 2.18
N ARG A 86 8.15 9.37 1.45
CA ARG A 86 8.78 10.17 0.40
C ARG A 86 9.76 11.17 0.96
N ALA A 87 9.45 11.77 2.11
CA ALA A 87 10.38 12.67 2.79
C ALA A 87 11.65 11.93 3.21
N ALA A 88 11.59 10.64 3.44
CA ALA A 88 12.73 9.82 3.80
C ALA A 88 13.47 9.27 2.56
N GLY A 89 13.05 9.64 1.35
CA GLY A 89 13.76 9.29 0.12
C GLY A 89 13.16 8.16 -0.68
N PHE A 90 12.05 7.59 -0.25
CA PHE A 90 11.38 6.55 -1.04
C PHE A 90 10.72 7.16 -2.26
N LYS A 91 10.91 6.57 -3.44
CA LYS A 91 10.39 7.09 -4.70
C LYS A 91 9.35 6.17 -5.35
N ASP A 92 9.59 4.88 -5.34
CA ASP A 92 8.67 3.90 -5.95
C ASP A 92 7.66 3.46 -4.91
N ILE A 93 6.83 4.41 -4.50
CA ILE A 93 5.86 4.20 -3.44
C ILE A 93 4.59 5.01 -3.71
N TRP A 94 3.44 4.38 -3.53
CA TRP A 94 2.13 4.96 -3.74
C TRP A 94 1.19 4.43 -2.67
N HIS A 95 -0.07 4.91 -2.67
CA HIS A 95 -1.06 4.33 -1.79
C HIS A 95 -2.34 4.00 -2.56
N TYR A 96 -3.09 3.04 -2.04
CA TYR A 96 -4.41 2.71 -2.56
C TYR A 96 -5.44 3.50 -1.74
N LYS A 97 -5.98 4.54 -2.35
CA LYS A 97 -6.86 5.49 -1.67
C LYS A 97 -8.15 4.86 -1.15
N GLY A 98 -8.67 3.86 -1.86
CA GLY A 98 -9.88 3.17 -1.41
C GLY A 98 -9.74 2.46 -0.08
N GLY A 99 -8.52 2.06 0.26
CA GLY A 99 -8.22 1.35 1.49
C GLY A 99 -8.84 -0.03 1.53
N VAL A 100 -8.82 -0.63 2.72
CA VAL A 100 -9.41 -1.96 2.92
C VAL A 100 -10.91 -1.94 2.60
N LEU A 101 -11.59 -0.84 2.90
CA LEU A 101 -13.02 -0.69 2.55
C LEU A 101 -13.23 -0.74 1.05
N GLY A 102 -12.41 -0.01 0.28
CA GLY A 102 -12.49 -0.02 -1.17
C GLY A 102 -12.10 -1.38 -1.75
N TRP A 103 -11.09 -2.00 -1.19
CA TRP A 103 -10.65 -3.34 -1.60
C TRP A 103 -11.82 -4.34 -1.51
N ALA A 104 -12.52 -4.36 -0.36
CA ALA A 104 -13.66 -5.25 -0.16
C ALA A 104 -14.84 -4.89 -1.07
N ARG A 105 -15.10 -3.59 -1.23
CA ARG A 105 -16.20 -3.11 -2.09
C ARG A 105 -15.99 -3.53 -3.54
N GLU A 106 -14.75 -3.56 -4.01
CA GLU A 106 -14.43 -3.96 -5.38
C GLU A 106 -14.39 -5.48 -5.55
N GLY A 107 -14.61 -6.24 -4.49
CA GLY A 107 -14.64 -7.70 -4.56
C GLY A 107 -13.37 -8.37 -4.06
N GLY A 108 -12.43 -7.64 -3.50
CA GLY A 108 -11.22 -8.22 -2.92
C GLY A 108 -11.53 -8.97 -1.63
N GLU A 109 -10.84 -10.08 -1.41
CA GLU A 109 -11.04 -10.88 -0.21
C GLU A 109 -10.11 -10.42 0.90
N LEU A 110 -10.56 -10.63 2.14
CA LEU A 110 -9.76 -10.37 3.32
C LEU A 110 -9.49 -11.67 4.07
N ALA A 111 -8.29 -11.80 4.55
CA ALA A 111 -7.90 -12.95 5.37
C ALA A 111 -8.37 -12.81 6.80
#